data_5f93615b190953474556af20e569a624
#
_entry.id   5f93615b190953474556af20e569a624
#
_cell.length_a   1.000
_cell.length_b   1.000
_cell.length_c   1.000
_cell.angle_alpha   90.00
_cell.angle_beta   90.00
_cell.angle_gamma   90.00
#
_symmetry.space_group_name_H-M   'P 1'
#
loop_
_entity.id
_entity.type
_entity.pdbx_description
1 polymer ?
#
loop_
_entity_poly.entity_id
_entity_poly.type
_entity_poly.pdbx_seq_one_letter_code
_entity_poly.pdbx_strand_id
1 'polypeptide(L)'
;EADGGIYDPLSKYPGGFTPRFEGDVTDFSIVGGLRGTLDNGLNFDISGRRGKSEISYTLGNTINPSMGRASPKSFHPGDLINEETQFQADFDIELDSNFSTPLVFAFGASYLDERYEVVEGELDSYLAGPHAVKDPFGFCNGSVPTSAGAGVIASGSTLDCADSSDPVYRVVGVGSNGFPGYSPQFSDVYERSSFALYGDLSADVTDTLFLQGAIRYEDYEDFDEEVTAKIAAHLELTDDWAIRGSFGTGFRAPTPGQQGTTNVSTRLPNGFPVATGLFPPAGPVAAALGAVPLVPEKSTNLTFGLVGSLADLDLTIDFYQIDIEDRTQAVSTRTVSTDPTSGDAYQNYLKLAAAGVPGANTIGGVLYFTNGFDTSTKGMDIVATYPLTDVTNITAAINWNDTEFDSSTEQVGKFLNVESQYDFENFMSNWRSNFTMTHIIDDLRLLARASYYGESENSNRNPWPNIQKYDGAWFIDLEASYQLNDMFRITVGGRNVGDEYPEKDAISDYCCGRVYGSGSYMDWQGAYYYGRISANF
;
A
#
# COMPACT_ATOMS: atom_id res chain seq x y z
N GLU A 1 -23.70 -29.81 2.84
CA GLU A 1 -23.86 -28.44 3.38
C GLU A 1 -22.83 -28.26 4.52
N ALA A 2 -21.56 -28.20 4.18
CA ALA A 2 -20.50 -28.19 5.21
C ALA A 2 -20.52 -26.94 6.10
N ASP A 3 -21.16 -25.85 5.64
CA ASP A 3 -21.22 -24.56 6.31
C ASP A 3 -22.65 -24.05 6.59
N GLY A 4 -23.65 -24.91 6.40
CA GLY A 4 -25.05 -24.57 6.59
C GLY A 4 -25.66 -23.73 5.46
N GLY A 5 -25.04 -23.65 4.29
CA GLY A 5 -25.64 -23.09 3.08
C GLY A 5 -26.47 -24.10 2.31
N ILE A 6 -27.37 -23.64 1.44
CA ILE A 6 -28.21 -24.49 0.59
C ILE A 6 -27.51 -24.94 -0.70
N TYR A 7 -26.36 -24.37 -1.02
CA TYR A 7 -25.52 -24.76 -2.14
C TYR A 7 -24.35 -25.62 -1.69
N ASP A 8 -24.19 -26.80 -2.29
CA ASP A 8 -23.10 -27.72 -2.02
C ASP A 8 -21.96 -27.54 -3.05
N PRO A 9 -20.86 -26.82 -2.73
CA PRO A 9 -19.73 -26.66 -3.62
C PRO A 9 -18.99 -27.97 -3.87
N LEU A 10 -19.16 -28.99 -3.01
CA LEU A 10 -18.54 -30.31 -3.17
C LEU A 10 -19.01 -31.03 -4.45
N SER A 11 -20.14 -30.66 -5.00
CA SER A 11 -20.57 -31.15 -6.31
C SER A 11 -19.60 -30.79 -7.45
N LYS A 12 -18.87 -29.68 -7.32
CA LYS A 12 -17.84 -29.20 -8.27
C LYS A 12 -16.42 -29.49 -7.80
N TYR A 13 -16.21 -29.48 -6.50
CA TYR A 13 -14.92 -29.63 -5.82
C TYR A 13 -15.07 -30.61 -4.66
N PRO A 14 -15.08 -31.95 -4.93
CA PRO A 14 -15.32 -32.96 -3.89
C PRO A 14 -14.32 -32.91 -2.72
N GLY A 15 -13.11 -32.44 -2.97
CA GLY A 15 -12.06 -32.25 -1.95
C GLY A 15 -11.97 -30.84 -1.35
N GLY A 16 -12.96 -29.98 -1.62
CA GLY A 16 -12.83 -28.56 -1.31
C GLY A 16 -12.01 -27.81 -2.36
N PHE A 17 -11.89 -26.49 -2.20
CA PHE A 17 -11.10 -25.66 -3.12
C PHE A 17 -10.50 -24.45 -2.41
N THR A 18 -9.39 -23.97 -2.98
CA THR A 18 -8.79 -22.68 -2.60
C THR A 18 -8.70 -21.83 -3.86
N PRO A 19 -9.34 -20.66 -3.91
CA PRO A 19 -9.22 -19.75 -5.05
C PRO A 19 -7.75 -19.42 -5.34
N ARG A 20 -7.39 -19.34 -6.61
CA ARG A 20 -6.10 -18.85 -7.08
C ARG A 20 -6.32 -17.52 -7.77
N PHE A 21 -5.80 -16.48 -7.16
CA PHE A 21 -5.86 -15.12 -7.69
C PHE A 21 -4.49 -14.79 -8.28
N GLU A 22 -4.46 -14.55 -9.58
CA GLU A 22 -3.26 -14.28 -10.36
C GLU A 22 -3.43 -12.93 -11.05
N GLY A 23 -2.34 -12.19 -11.23
CA GLY A 23 -2.29 -10.94 -11.97
C GLY A 23 -1.11 -10.95 -12.92
N ASP A 24 -1.39 -10.80 -14.21
CA ASP A 24 -0.37 -10.57 -15.24
C ASP A 24 -0.08 -9.07 -15.30
N VAL A 25 1.16 -8.68 -14.93
CA VAL A 25 1.59 -7.28 -14.93
C VAL A 25 2.35 -6.99 -16.21
N THR A 26 1.94 -5.96 -16.92
CA THR A 26 2.64 -5.45 -18.11
C THR A 26 3.00 -3.98 -17.92
N ASP A 27 4.29 -3.67 -17.90
CA ASP A 27 4.80 -2.32 -17.81
C ASP A 27 5.50 -1.94 -19.13
N PHE A 28 5.18 -0.76 -19.63
CA PHE A 28 5.83 -0.19 -20.78
C PHE A 28 6.13 1.29 -20.53
N SER A 29 7.33 1.74 -20.90
CA SER A 29 7.67 3.16 -20.90
C SER A 29 8.59 3.51 -22.05
N ILE A 30 8.42 4.73 -22.56
CA ILE A 30 9.31 5.35 -23.51
C ILE A 30 9.68 6.75 -23.04
N VAL A 31 10.96 7.10 -23.14
CA VAL A 31 11.49 8.42 -22.79
C VAL A 31 12.32 8.91 -23.98
N GLY A 32 12.18 10.16 -24.33
CA GLY A 32 13.01 10.83 -25.32
C GLY A 32 13.26 12.27 -24.94
N GLY A 33 14.46 12.77 -25.18
CA GLY A 33 14.82 14.13 -24.80
C GLY A 33 16.09 14.63 -25.46
N LEU A 34 16.37 15.91 -25.23
CA LEU A 34 17.56 16.62 -25.66
C LEU A 34 18.17 17.35 -24.48
N ARG A 35 19.46 17.20 -24.28
CA ARG A 35 20.24 17.94 -23.27
C ARG A 35 21.48 18.56 -23.88
N GLY A 36 21.90 19.67 -23.32
CA GLY A 36 23.09 20.35 -23.84
C GLY A 36 23.39 21.62 -23.04
N THR A 37 24.45 22.29 -23.47
CA THR A 37 24.87 23.59 -22.93
C THR A 37 24.90 24.60 -24.05
N LEU A 38 24.29 25.76 -23.87
CA LEU A 38 24.35 26.87 -24.83
C LEU A 38 25.65 27.69 -24.66
N ASP A 39 25.99 28.49 -25.65
CA ASP A 39 27.22 29.31 -25.65
C ASP A 39 27.30 30.30 -24.47
N ASN A 40 26.17 30.66 -23.89
CA ASN A 40 26.10 31.54 -22.72
C ASN A 40 26.22 30.79 -21.39
N GLY A 41 26.51 29.49 -21.39
CA GLY A 41 26.65 28.65 -20.18
C GLY A 41 25.35 28.09 -19.65
N LEU A 42 24.18 28.36 -20.26
CA LEU A 42 22.92 27.78 -19.85
C LEU A 42 22.88 26.28 -20.21
N ASN A 43 22.77 25.42 -19.22
CA ASN A 43 22.47 24.01 -19.39
C ASN A 43 20.96 23.82 -19.57
N PHE A 44 20.58 22.84 -20.38
CA PHE A 44 19.17 22.46 -20.53
C PHE A 44 19.01 20.95 -20.66
N ASP A 45 17.89 20.44 -20.13
CA ASP A 45 17.37 19.09 -20.35
C ASP A 45 15.86 19.22 -20.65
N ILE A 46 15.46 18.83 -21.85
CA ILE A 46 14.05 18.85 -22.29
C ILE A 46 13.68 17.44 -22.68
N SER A 47 12.70 16.87 -22.01
CA SER A 47 12.30 15.48 -22.19
C SER A 47 10.79 15.28 -22.20
N GLY A 48 10.38 14.18 -22.81
CA GLY A 48 9.02 13.67 -22.75
C GLY A 48 9.03 12.19 -22.41
N ARG A 49 8.08 11.78 -21.59
CA ARG A 49 7.88 10.39 -21.15
C ARG A 49 6.44 9.99 -21.37
N ARG A 50 6.21 8.76 -21.84
CA ARG A 50 4.92 8.09 -21.73
C ARG A 50 5.12 6.71 -21.11
N GLY A 51 4.32 6.39 -20.10
CA GLY A 51 4.30 5.10 -19.41
C GLY A 51 2.91 4.51 -19.36
N LYS A 52 2.83 3.17 -19.34
CA LYS A 52 1.61 2.40 -19.06
C LYS A 52 1.98 1.25 -18.13
N SER A 53 1.19 1.05 -17.08
CA SER A 53 1.20 -0.13 -16.23
C SER A 53 -0.19 -0.74 -16.25
N GLU A 54 -0.27 -2.05 -16.48
CA GLU A 54 -1.52 -2.79 -16.56
C GLU A 54 -1.41 -4.06 -15.72
N ILE A 55 -2.44 -4.34 -14.92
CA ILE A 55 -2.62 -5.59 -14.20
C ILE A 55 -3.89 -6.24 -14.72
N SER A 56 -3.76 -7.39 -15.36
CA SER A 56 -4.87 -8.21 -15.83
C SER A 56 -5.09 -9.38 -14.88
N TYR A 57 -6.28 -9.46 -14.26
CA TYR A 57 -6.56 -10.43 -13.22
C TYR A 57 -7.16 -11.71 -13.78
N THR A 58 -6.72 -12.85 -13.24
CA THR A 58 -7.33 -14.17 -13.43
C THR A 58 -7.61 -14.80 -12.08
N LEU A 59 -8.83 -15.27 -11.87
CA LEU A 59 -9.25 -15.97 -10.67
C LEU A 59 -9.65 -17.39 -11.02
N GLY A 60 -8.80 -18.35 -10.72
CA GLY A 60 -9.00 -19.77 -11.00
C GLY A 60 -9.37 -20.58 -9.77
N ASN A 61 -9.74 -21.85 -10.00
CA ASN A 61 -10.06 -22.81 -8.95
C ASN A 61 -11.11 -22.31 -7.95
N THR A 62 -12.18 -21.67 -8.45
CA THR A 62 -13.23 -21.04 -7.65
C THR A 62 -14.60 -21.20 -8.30
N ILE A 63 -15.61 -20.59 -7.73
CA ILE A 63 -17.01 -20.57 -8.22
C ILE A 63 -17.64 -19.21 -7.92
N ASN A 64 -18.69 -18.87 -8.64
CA ASN A 64 -19.69 -17.91 -8.21
C ASN A 64 -20.82 -18.72 -7.51
N PRO A 65 -20.92 -18.69 -6.17
CA PRO A 65 -21.87 -19.53 -5.43
C PRO A 65 -23.32 -19.28 -5.84
N SER A 66 -23.67 -18.05 -6.19
CA SER A 66 -25.02 -17.65 -6.56
C SER A 66 -25.49 -18.28 -7.89
N MET A 67 -24.57 -18.73 -8.73
CA MET A 67 -24.87 -19.46 -9.98
C MET A 67 -25.04 -20.97 -9.76
N GLY A 68 -24.74 -21.47 -8.58
CA GLY A 68 -24.84 -22.89 -8.24
C GLY A 68 -24.00 -23.76 -9.19
N ARG A 69 -24.61 -24.87 -9.68
CA ARG A 69 -23.93 -25.81 -10.58
C ARG A 69 -23.57 -25.25 -11.95
N ALA A 70 -24.20 -24.14 -12.37
CA ALA A 70 -23.90 -23.48 -13.63
C ALA A 70 -22.62 -22.61 -13.58
N SER A 71 -22.10 -22.31 -12.37
CA SER A 71 -20.93 -21.46 -12.22
C SER A 71 -19.71 -21.95 -13.03
N PRO A 72 -18.97 -21.09 -13.72
CA PRO A 72 -17.61 -21.38 -14.17
C PRO A 72 -16.68 -21.74 -13.01
N LYS A 73 -15.46 -22.21 -13.31
CA LYS A 73 -14.40 -22.51 -12.35
C LYS A 73 -13.21 -21.56 -12.45
N SER A 74 -13.24 -20.65 -13.42
CA SER A 74 -12.27 -19.59 -13.64
C SER A 74 -12.98 -18.37 -14.13
N PHE A 75 -12.46 -17.20 -13.78
CA PHE A 75 -13.06 -15.90 -14.07
C PHE A 75 -11.95 -14.91 -14.45
N HIS A 76 -12.34 -13.91 -15.25
CA HIS A 76 -11.58 -12.68 -15.47
C HIS A 76 -12.27 -11.56 -14.69
N PRO A 77 -11.77 -11.19 -13.50
CA PRO A 77 -12.40 -10.16 -12.67
C PRO A 77 -12.30 -8.74 -13.22
N GLY A 78 -11.48 -8.51 -14.22
CA GLY A 78 -11.21 -7.21 -14.85
C GLY A 78 -9.75 -6.79 -14.73
N ASP A 79 -9.44 -5.59 -15.20
CA ASP A 79 -8.09 -5.06 -15.26
C ASP A 79 -8.00 -3.70 -14.56
N LEU A 80 -6.78 -3.36 -14.12
CA LEU A 80 -6.42 -2.01 -13.68
C LEU A 80 -5.34 -1.47 -14.60
N ILE A 81 -5.56 -0.27 -15.12
CA ILE A 81 -4.64 0.38 -16.06
C ILE A 81 -4.26 1.75 -15.50
N ASN A 82 -2.97 2.03 -15.45
CA ASN A 82 -2.42 3.35 -15.15
C ASN A 82 -1.58 3.83 -16.32
N GLU A 83 -1.86 5.02 -16.82
CA GLU A 83 -1.10 5.66 -17.90
C GLU A 83 -0.64 7.05 -17.45
N GLU A 84 0.57 7.40 -17.83
CA GLU A 84 1.14 8.72 -17.57
C GLU A 84 1.81 9.27 -18.82
N THR A 85 1.62 10.56 -19.08
CA THR A 85 2.37 11.32 -20.07
C THR A 85 2.96 12.54 -19.40
N GLN A 86 4.28 12.71 -19.47
CA GLN A 86 4.98 13.81 -18.85
C GLN A 86 5.86 14.55 -19.88
N PHE A 87 5.86 15.87 -19.79
CA PHE A 87 6.83 16.74 -20.46
C PHE A 87 7.55 17.54 -19.38
N GLN A 88 8.86 17.66 -19.53
CA GLN A 88 9.72 18.34 -18.56
C GLN A 88 10.77 19.17 -19.29
N ALA A 89 11.06 20.37 -18.76
CA ALA A 89 12.12 21.23 -19.24
C ALA A 89 12.84 21.83 -18.04
N ASP A 90 14.10 21.45 -17.87
CA ASP A 90 14.98 21.86 -16.78
C ASP A 90 16.13 22.67 -17.33
N PHE A 91 16.48 23.72 -16.61
CA PHE A 91 17.55 24.63 -16.95
C PHE A 91 18.37 24.95 -15.71
N ASP A 92 19.68 25.11 -15.88
CA ASP A 92 20.54 25.70 -14.88
C ASP A 92 21.62 26.58 -15.50
N ILE A 93 22.04 27.58 -14.75
CA ILE A 93 23.08 28.53 -15.15
C ILE A 93 23.88 29.00 -13.92
N GLU A 94 25.18 29.08 -14.10
CA GLU A 94 26.08 29.72 -13.14
C GLU A 94 26.08 31.23 -13.36
N LEU A 95 25.84 31.96 -12.26
CA LEU A 95 25.86 33.42 -12.24
C LEU A 95 27.05 33.92 -11.43
N ASP A 96 27.77 34.88 -11.97
CA ASP A 96 28.84 35.53 -11.21
C ASP A 96 28.31 36.12 -9.88
N SER A 97 28.99 35.81 -8.83
CA SER A 97 28.62 36.24 -7.47
C SER A 97 29.83 36.74 -6.68
N ASN A 98 29.59 37.31 -5.50
CA ASN A 98 30.67 37.64 -4.54
C ASN A 98 30.85 36.50 -3.52
N PHE A 99 30.28 35.31 -3.75
CA PHE A 99 30.43 34.13 -2.91
C PHE A 99 31.72 33.37 -3.25
N SER A 100 32.05 32.34 -2.48
CA SER A 100 33.22 31.49 -2.76
C SER A 100 33.06 30.67 -4.03
N THR A 101 31.82 30.35 -4.41
CA THR A 101 31.50 29.75 -5.72
C THR A 101 30.50 30.61 -6.48
N PRO A 102 30.37 30.46 -7.81
CA PRO A 102 29.27 31.05 -8.56
C PRO A 102 27.91 30.64 -7.97
N LEU A 103 26.94 31.53 -8.08
CA LEU A 103 25.56 31.23 -7.71
C LEU A 103 24.94 30.36 -8.82
N VAL A 104 24.52 29.15 -8.50
CA VAL A 104 23.77 28.30 -9.42
C VAL A 104 22.29 28.65 -9.33
N PHE A 105 21.70 29.01 -10.44
CA PHE A 105 20.25 29.19 -10.59
C PHE A 105 19.70 28.08 -11.47
N ALA A 106 18.93 27.16 -10.85
CA ALA A 106 18.18 26.13 -11.56
C ALA A 106 16.69 26.48 -11.60
N PHE A 107 16.04 26.25 -12.73
CA PHE A 107 14.60 26.50 -12.91
C PHE A 107 14.03 25.58 -13.96
N GLY A 108 12.74 25.33 -13.89
CA GLY A 108 12.11 24.45 -14.87
C GLY A 108 10.59 24.48 -14.81
N ALA A 109 10.02 23.75 -15.78
CA ALA A 109 8.59 23.55 -15.90
C ALA A 109 8.29 22.09 -16.23
N SER A 110 7.17 21.59 -15.72
CA SER A 110 6.68 20.25 -16.08
C SER A 110 5.18 20.25 -16.31
N TYR A 111 4.73 19.36 -17.18
CA TYR A 111 3.33 19.02 -17.40
C TYR A 111 3.18 17.53 -17.24
N LEU A 112 2.20 17.09 -16.47
CA LEU A 112 1.86 15.69 -16.23
C LEU A 112 0.38 15.47 -16.55
N ASP A 113 0.11 14.41 -17.29
CA ASP A 113 -1.23 13.88 -17.56
C ASP A 113 -1.28 12.44 -17.05
N GLU A 114 -2.24 12.16 -16.18
CA GLU A 114 -2.44 10.88 -15.51
C GLU A 114 -3.81 10.32 -15.83
N ARG A 115 -3.86 9.01 -16.10
CA ARG A 115 -5.11 8.29 -16.36
C ARG A 115 -5.09 6.97 -15.61
N TYR A 116 -6.14 6.74 -14.83
CA TYR A 116 -6.39 5.47 -14.15
C TYR A 116 -7.73 4.90 -14.60
N GLU A 117 -7.74 3.62 -14.99
CA GLU A 117 -8.92 2.94 -15.47
C GLU A 117 -9.15 1.64 -14.71
N VAL A 118 -10.39 1.44 -14.26
CA VAL A 118 -10.92 0.17 -13.77
C VAL A 118 -11.74 -0.44 -14.89
N VAL A 119 -11.25 -1.52 -15.49
CA VAL A 119 -11.91 -2.24 -16.58
C VAL A 119 -12.87 -3.28 -16.01
N GLU A 120 -14.08 -3.35 -16.52
CA GLU A 120 -15.08 -4.34 -16.09
C GLU A 120 -14.60 -5.78 -16.31
N GLY A 121 -14.97 -6.65 -15.35
CA GLY A 121 -14.75 -8.08 -15.44
C GLY A 121 -15.79 -8.78 -16.33
N GLU A 122 -15.57 -10.06 -16.57
CA GLU A 122 -16.58 -10.87 -17.25
C GLU A 122 -17.87 -11.00 -16.40
N LEU A 123 -19.01 -11.08 -17.05
CA LEU A 123 -20.35 -11.04 -16.43
C LEU A 123 -20.49 -12.04 -15.27
N ASP A 124 -20.03 -13.27 -15.45
CA ASP A 124 -20.17 -14.33 -14.46
C ASP A 124 -19.33 -14.09 -13.19
N SER A 125 -18.34 -13.17 -13.25
CA SER A 125 -17.48 -12.83 -12.12
C SER A 125 -18.18 -11.93 -11.09
N TYR A 126 -19.24 -11.20 -11.48
CA TYR A 126 -19.97 -10.27 -10.60
C TYR A 126 -21.48 -10.47 -10.61
N LEU A 127 -22.04 -11.23 -11.56
CA LEU A 127 -23.50 -11.43 -11.70
C LEU A 127 -24.10 -12.15 -10.49
N ALA A 128 -25.25 -11.66 -10.04
CA ALA A 128 -26.13 -12.37 -9.11
C ALA A 128 -26.85 -13.51 -9.85
N GLY A 129 -26.52 -14.73 -9.52
CA GLY A 129 -27.19 -15.92 -10.08
C GLY A 129 -28.52 -16.23 -9.37
N PRO A 130 -29.22 -17.28 -9.82
CA PRO A 130 -30.57 -17.63 -9.32
C PRO A 130 -30.60 -18.05 -7.84
N HIS A 131 -29.46 -18.39 -7.26
CA HIS A 131 -29.35 -18.76 -5.83
C HIS A 131 -29.07 -17.56 -4.91
N ALA A 132 -28.96 -16.34 -5.44
CA ALA A 132 -28.77 -15.10 -4.65
C ALA A 132 -30.07 -14.60 -3.99
N VAL A 133 -30.90 -15.51 -3.53
CA VAL A 133 -32.18 -15.24 -2.85
C VAL A 133 -32.38 -16.23 -1.70
N LYS A 134 -33.23 -15.89 -0.73
CA LYS A 134 -33.65 -16.83 0.30
C LYS A 134 -34.48 -17.94 -0.34
N ASP A 135 -34.29 -19.15 0.13
CA ASP A 135 -35.01 -20.32 -0.33
C ASP A 135 -35.16 -20.43 -1.88
N PRO A 136 -34.03 -20.46 -2.60
CA PRO A 136 -34.07 -20.46 -4.09
C PRO A 136 -34.70 -21.70 -4.69
N PHE A 137 -34.98 -22.73 -3.89
CA PHE A 137 -35.60 -23.97 -4.31
C PHE A 137 -37.10 -24.03 -3.94
N GLY A 138 -37.64 -23.02 -3.23
CA GLY A 138 -39.03 -22.98 -2.84
C GLY A 138 -39.41 -24.10 -1.86
N PHE A 139 -38.56 -24.45 -0.94
CA PHE A 139 -38.82 -25.49 0.06
C PHE A 139 -39.80 -25.06 1.14
N CYS A 140 -39.91 -23.73 1.39
CA CYS A 140 -40.76 -23.17 2.42
C CYS A 140 -41.85 -22.24 1.86
N ASN A 141 -43.03 -22.25 2.47
CA ASN A 141 -44.05 -21.25 2.31
C ASN A 141 -44.40 -20.67 3.67
N GLY A 142 -43.72 -19.55 4.02
CA GLY A 142 -43.66 -19.07 5.38
C GLY A 142 -43.02 -20.12 6.30
N SER A 143 -43.67 -20.43 7.40
CA SER A 143 -43.18 -21.43 8.38
C SER A 143 -43.57 -22.88 8.06
N VAL A 144 -44.09 -23.16 6.86
CA VAL A 144 -44.58 -24.49 6.49
C VAL A 144 -43.79 -25.02 5.29
N PRO A 145 -43.29 -26.28 5.34
CA PRO A 145 -42.66 -26.89 4.17
C PRO A 145 -43.64 -27.05 3.00
N THR A 146 -43.16 -26.72 1.80
CA THR A 146 -43.87 -27.06 0.53
C THR A 146 -43.81 -28.55 0.25
N SER A 147 -44.41 -29.04 -0.81
CA SER A 147 -44.27 -30.42 -1.25
C SER A 147 -42.79 -30.79 -1.54
N ALA A 148 -42.02 -29.85 -2.09
CA ALA A 148 -40.58 -30.01 -2.30
C ALA A 148 -39.81 -30.04 -0.96
N GLY A 149 -40.15 -29.14 -0.02
CA GLY A 149 -39.58 -29.14 1.34
C GLY A 149 -39.89 -30.42 2.11
N ALA A 150 -41.17 -30.90 2.07
CA ALA A 150 -41.54 -32.18 2.67
C ALA A 150 -40.75 -33.36 2.07
N GLY A 151 -40.46 -33.33 0.76
CA GLY A 151 -39.65 -34.34 0.07
C GLY A 151 -38.23 -34.41 0.56
N VAL A 152 -37.54 -33.26 0.76
CA VAL A 152 -36.16 -33.23 1.29
C VAL A 152 -36.13 -33.62 2.76
N ILE A 153 -37.11 -33.25 3.59
CA ILE A 153 -37.25 -33.71 4.97
C ILE A 153 -37.39 -35.24 5.02
N ALA A 154 -38.27 -35.80 4.17
CA ALA A 154 -38.44 -37.27 4.08
C ALA A 154 -37.14 -37.99 3.62
N SER A 155 -36.25 -37.28 2.93
CA SER A 155 -34.92 -37.76 2.52
C SER A 155 -33.83 -37.55 3.56
N GLY A 156 -34.17 -37.05 4.76
CA GLY A 156 -33.24 -36.89 5.89
C GLY A 156 -32.71 -35.45 6.08
N SER A 157 -33.27 -34.45 5.41
CA SER A 157 -32.93 -33.04 5.67
C SER A 157 -33.43 -32.59 7.04
N THR A 158 -32.67 -31.73 7.70
CA THR A 158 -33.05 -31.06 8.95
C THR A 158 -33.82 -29.76 8.73
N LEU A 159 -34.33 -29.52 7.53
CA LEU A 159 -35.08 -28.31 7.17
C LEU A 159 -36.19 -28.01 8.16
N ASP A 160 -36.15 -26.82 8.74
CA ASP A 160 -37.20 -26.26 9.59
C ASP A 160 -37.61 -24.88 9.09
N CYS A 161 -38.69 -24.82 8.33
CA CYS A 161 -39.22 -23.57 7.80
C CYS A 161 -39.71 -22.58 8.89
N ALA A 162 -39.92 -23.01 10.11
CA ALA A 162 -40.29 -22.14 11.23
C ALA A 162 -39.09 -21.49 11.90
N ASP A 163 -37.90 -22.04 11.72
CA ASP A 163 -36.66 -21.47 12.27
C ASP A 163 -36.07 -20.46 11.25
N SER A 164 -36.09 -19.18 11.61
CA SER A 164 -35.50 -18.10 10.79
C SER A 164 -33.98 -18.20 10.65
N SER A 165 -33.31 -19.01 11.48
CA SER A 165 -31.87 -19.28 11.39
C SER A 165 -31.53 -20.50 10.54
N ASP A 166 -32.55 -21.24 10.04
CA ASP A 166 -32.34 -22.38 9.17
C ASP A 166 -31.50 -22.03 7.94
N PRO A 167 -30.58 -22.89 7.55
CA PRO A 167 -29.73 -22.69 6.36
C PRO A 167 -30.48 -22.33 5.08
N VAL A 168 -31.75 -22.75 4.92
CA VAL A 168 -32.59 -22.41 3.77
C VAL A 168 -32.77 -20.90 3.56
N TYR A 169 -32.70 -20.12 4.65
CA TYR A 169 -32.83 -18.66 4.61
C TYR A 169 -31.51 -17.93 4.44
N ARG A 170 -30.40 -18.64 4.43
CA ARG A 170 -29.09 -18.04 4.13
C ARG A 170 -28.93 -17.85 2.63
N VAL A 171 -28.56 -16.63 2.25
CA VAL A 171 -28.27 -16.30 0.85
C VAL A 171 -26.78 -16.50 0.60
N VAL A 172 -26.44 -17.18 -0.48
CA VAL A 172 -25.03 -17.40 -0.87
C VAL A 172 -24.41 -16.13 -1.43
N GLY A 173 -23.08 -16.03 -1.40
CA GLY A 173 -22.33 -14.93 -1.95
C GLY A 173 -22.57 -14.72 -3.45
N VAL A 174 -22.54 -13.47 -3.89
CA VAL A 174 -22.65 -13.06 -5.29
C VAL A 174 -21.25 -12.74 -5.82
N GLY A 175 -21.01 -13.09 -7.08
CA GLY A 175 -19.73 -12.94 -7.74
C GLY A 175 -18.76 -14.09 -7.45
N SER A 176 -17.62 -14.09 -8.13
CA SER A 176 -16.57 -15.10 -7.96
C SER A 176 -16.01 -15.08 -6.55
N ASN A 177 -15.97 -16.27 -5.91
CA ASN A 177 -15.48 -16.39 -4.54
C ASN A 177 -13.96 -16.21 -4.49
N GLY A 178 -13.52 -15.32 -3.62
CA GLY A 178 -12.13 -14.88 -3.47
C GLY A 178 -11.91 -13.45 -3.96
N PHE A 179 -12.36 -13.12 -5.15
CA PHE A 179 -12.33 -11.76 -5.69
C PHE A 179 -13.48 -11.59 -6.71
N PRO A 180 -14.59 -10.96 -6.33
CA PRO A 180 -15.65 -10.60 -7.28
C PRO A 180 -15.15 -9.64 -8.34
N GLY A 181 -15.58 -9.86 -9.59
CA GLY A 181 -15.21 -8.98 -10.70
C GLY A 181 -15.76 -7.57 -10.57
N TYR A 182 -15.08 -6.62 -11.20
CA TYR A 182 -15.56 -5.25 -11.33
C TYR A 182 -16.81 -5.23 -12.20
N SER A 183 -17.92 -4.76 -11.65
CA SER A 183 -19.15 -4.58 -12.44
C SER A 183 -19.10 -3.25 -13.19
N PRO A 184 -19.87 -3.07 -14.28
CA PRO A 184 -19.94 -1.81 -15.03
C PRO A 184 -20.27 -0.59 -14.16
N GLN A 185 -20.98 -0.79 -13.06
CA GLN A 185 -21.31 0.26 -12.09
C GLN A 185 -20.07 0.81 -11.37
N PHE A 186 -19.01 0.01 -11.27
CA PHE A 186 -17.77 0.33 -10.54
C PHE A 186 -16.53 0.37 -11.44
N SER A 187 -16.76 0.36 -12.75
CA SER A 187 -15.73 0.48 -13.77
C SER A 187 -15.80 1.87 -14.38
N ASP A 188 -14.73 2.62 -14.27
CA ASP A 188 -14.67 4.01 -14.71
C ASP A 188 -13.23 4.41 -15.05
N VAL A 189 -13.10 5.59 -15.67
CA VAL A 189 -11.82 6.22 -16.02
C VAL A 189 -11.68 7.51 -15.24
N TYR A 190 -10.53 7.68 -14.59
CA TYR A 190 -10.16 8.84 -13.81
C TYR A 190 -8.94 9.49 -14.45
N GLU A 191 -9.08 10.72 -14.90
CA GLU A 191 -8.05 11.49 -15.59
C GLU A 191 -7.76 12.76 -14.82
N ARG A 192 -6.51 13.22 -14.89
CA ARG A 192 -6.06 14.44 -14.26
C ARG A 192 -4.83 14.97 -14.96
N SER A 193 -4.73 16.29 -15.09
CA SER A 193 -3.50 16.96 -15.52
C SER A 193 -2.97 17.89 -14.45
N SER A 194 -1.66 18.13 -14.49
CA SER A 194 -1.01 19.15 -13.66
C SER A 194 0.09 19.89 -14.44
N PHE A 195 0.33 21.12 -14.00
CA PHE A 195 1.41 21.96 -14.50
C PHE A 195 2.23 22.49 -13.32
N ALA A 196 3.55 22.45 -13.43
CA ALA A 196 4.43 22.95 -12.38
C ALA A 196 5.54 23.85 -12.91
N LEU A 197 5.93 24.78 -12.04
CA LEU A 197 7.11 25.65 -12.20
C LEU A 197 7.96 25.55 -10.93
N TYR A 198 9.28 25.59 -11.09
CA TYR A 198 10.17 25.65 -9.94
C TYR A 198 11.38 26.57 -10.19
N GLY A 199 11.98 27.03 -9.10
CA GLY A 199 13.26 27.73 -9.08
C GLY A 199 14.07 27.34 -7.86
N ASP A 200 15.38 27.19 -8.01
CA ASP A 200 16.36 26.83 -6.98
C ASP A 200 17.58 27.74 -7.10
N LEU A 201 18.09 28.20 -5.98
CA LEU A 201 19.32 28.97 -5.88
C LEU A 201 20.25 28.29 -4.87
N SER A 202 21.50 28.03 -5.28
CA SER A 202 22.49 27.41 -4.40
C SER A 202 23.90 27.95 -4.63
N ALA A 203 24.69 28.10 -3.56
CA ALA A 203 26.09 28.51 -3.61
C ALA A 203 26.84 28.17 -2.34
N ASP A 204 28.16 28.03 -2.42
CA ASP A 204 29.05 28.19 -1.28
C ASP A 204 29.22 29.69 -1.00
N VAL A 205 28.49 30.16 0.01
CA VAL A 205 28.48 31.60 0.39
C VAL A 205 29.83 32.00 0.99
N THR A 206 30.47 31.07 1.69
CA THR A 206 31.86 31.12 2.16
C THR A 206 32.52 29.78 1.88
N ASP A 207 33.84 29.69 2.08
CA ASP A 207 34.61 28.46 1.89
C ASP A 207 34.08 27.29 2.77
N THR A 208 33.30 27.57 3.80
CA THR A 208 32.78 26.56 4.74
C THR A 208 31.26 26.50 4.81
N LEU A 209 30.54 27.42 4.17
CA LEU A 209 29.07 27.49 4.26
C LEU A 209 28.41 27.40 2.89
N PHE A 210 27.72 26.32 2.64
CA PHE A 210 26.80 26.14 1.51
C PHE A 210 25.38 26.47 1.93
N LEU A 211 24.65 27.22 1.10
CA LEU A 211 23.22 27.51 1.24
C LEU A 211 22.46 27.15 -0.03
N GLN A 212 21.22 26.69 0.16
CA GLN A 212 20.26 26.40 -0.91
C GLN A 212 18.88 26.91 -0.52
N GLY A 213 18.16 27.48 -1.48
CA GLY A 213 16.74 27.84 -1.35
C GLY A 213 15.97 27.49 -2.61
N ALA A 214 14.84 26.80 -2.47
CA ALA A 214 14.00 26.37 -3.57
C ALA A 214 12.53 26.72 -3.33
N ILE A 215 11.81 26.96 -4.43
CA ILE A 215 10.36 27.15 -4.46
C ILE A 215 9.77 26.40 -5.65
N ARG A 216 8.61 25.78 -5.47
CA ARG A 216 7.84 25.11 -6.51
C ARG A 216 6.37 25.50 -6.42
N TYR A 217 5.79 25.86 -7.54
CA TYR A 217 4.36 26.05 -7.75
C TYR A 217 3.84 24.90 -8.59
N GLU A 218 2.70 24.34 -8.23
CA GLU A 218 2.03 23.27 -8.98
C GLU A 218 0.52 23.49 -8.98
N ASP A 219 -0.10 23.37 -10.14
CA ASP A 219 -1.52 23.57 -10.38
C ASP A 219 -2.10 22.28 -10.96
N TYR A 220 -3.10 21.72 -10.29
CA TYR A 220 -3.81 20.50 -10.66
C TYR A 220 -5.22 20.83 -11.10
N GLU A 221 -5.77 20.09 -12.04
CA GLU A 221 -7.11 20.30 -12.58
C GLU A 221 -8.22 20.07 -11.54
N ASP A 222 -8.00 19.21 -10.55
CA ASP A 222 -9.02 18.69 -9.62
C ASP A 222 -8.94 19.28 -8.19
N PHE A 223 -7.95 20.12 -7.89
CA PHE A 223 -7.85 20.86 -6.62
C PHE A 223 -7.06 22.17 -6.78
N ASP A 224 -7.01 22.98 -5.72
CA ASP A 224 -6.35 24.29 -5.72
C ASP A 224 -4.82 24.16 -5.93
N GLU A 225 -4.21 25.23 -6.39
CA GLU A 225 -2.77 25.34 -6.57
C GLU A 225 -1.98 25.14 -5.26
N GLU A 226 -0.84 24.49 -5.35
CA GLU A 226 0.06 24.26 -4.23
C GLU A 226 1.42 24.92 -4.43
N VAL A 227 1.94 25.52 -3.34
CA VAL A 227 3.27 26.11 -3.31
C VAL A 227 4.09 25.44 -2.22
N THR A 228 5.24 24.92 -2.59
CA THR A 228 6.21 24.36 -1.64
C THR A 228 7.51 25.13 -1.69
N ALA A 229 8.20 25.18 -0.55
CA ALA A 229 9.49 25.83 -0.44
C ALA A 229 10.45 25.04 0.46
N LYS A 230 11.74 25.19 0.21
CA LYS A 230 12.80 24.55 0.99
C LYS A 230 13.96 25.54 1.20
N ILE A 231 14.57 25.48 2.37
CA ILE A 231 15.87 26.06 2.67
C ILE A 231 16.76 24.98 3.25
N ALA A 232 18.01 24.94 2.84
CA ALA A 232 19.01 24.00 3.35
C ALA A 232 20.36 24.68 3.54
N ALA A 233 21.11 24.18 4.52
CA ALA A 233 22.46 24.65 4.82
C ALA A 233 23.38 23.48 5.14
N HIS A 234 24.64 23.60 4.76
CA HIS A 234 25.74 22.73 5.16
C HIS A 234 26.89 23.62 5.62
N LEU A 235 27.38 23.37 6.84
CA LEU A 235 28.45 24.14 7.46
C LEU A 235 29.59 23.21 7.88
N GLU A 236 30.75 23.39 7.27
CA GLU A 236 31.99 22.77 7.70
C GLU A 236 32.49 23.43 9.00
N LEU A 237 32.55 22.66 10.06
CA LEU A 237 33.02 23.10 11.36
C LEU A 237 34.54 22.99 11.48
N THR A 238 35.08 21.93 10.90
CA THR A 238 36.49 21.61 10.78
C THR A 238 36.73 20.86 9.47
N ASP A 239 37.99 20.56 9.14
CA ASP A 239 38.30 19.74 7.94
C ASP A 239 37.65 18.33 7.98
N ASP A 240 37.32 17.82 9.17
CA ASP A 240 36.79 16.47 9.37
C ASP A 240 35.31 16.46 9.73
N TRP A 241 34.69 17.57 10.11
CA TRP A 241 33.31 17.61 10.63
C TRP A 241 32.46 18.72 10.05
N ALA A 242 31.27 18.36 9.65
CA ALA A 242 30.25 19.30 9.16
C ALA A 242 28.88 19.02 9.81
N ILE A 243 28.08 20.08 9.90
CA ILE A 243 26.65 19.99 10.22
C ILE A 243 25.84 20.36 9.00
N ARG A 244 24.67 19.76 8.88
CA ARG A 244 23.71 20.06 7.84
C ARG A 244 22.29 20.15 8.41
N GLY A 245 21.46 20.92 7.75
CA GLY A 245 20.07 21.00 8.14
C GLY A 245 19.21 21.51 7.01
N SER A 246 17.94 21.15 7.02
CA SER A 246 16.96 21.69 6.09
C SER A 246 15.61 21.87 6.77
N PHE A 247 14.88 22.86 6.28
CA PHE A 247 13.47 23.07 6.58
C PHE A 247 12.74 23.26 5.26
N GLY A 248 11.58 22.60 5.10
CA GLY A 248 10.79 22.72 3.89
C GLY A 248 9.38 22.23 4.07
N THR A 249 8.53 22.67 3.16
CA THR A 249 7.16 22.17 3.01
C THR A 249 7.09 21.25 1.82
N GLY A 250 6.13 20.33 1.82
CA GLY A 250 5.82 19.44 0.72
C GLY A 250 4.33 19.18 0.65
N PHE A 251 3.89 18.61 -0.45
CA PHE A 251 2.53 18.09 -0.55
C PHE A 251 2.53 16.79 -1.36
N ARG A 252 1.45 16.03 -1.23
CA ARG A 252 1.18 14.86 -2.06
C ARG A 252 -0.26 14.90 -2.55
N ALA A 253 -0.42 15.03 -3.85
CA ALA A 253 -1.71 14.92 -4.50
C ALA A 253 -2.30 13.51 -4.31
N PRO A 254 -3.61 13.36 -3.99
CA PRO A 254 -4.27 12.06 -4.03
C PRO A 254 -4.16 11.50 -5.43
N THR A 255 -3.77 10.23 -5.58
CA THR A 255 -3.67 9.63 -6.91
C THR A 255 -5.05 9.43 -7.53
N PRO A 256 -5.18 9.39 -8.87
CA PRO A 256 -6.43 9.02 -9.53
C PRO A 256 -6.97 7.67 -9.05
N GLY A 257 -6.08 6.72 -8.72
CA GLY A 257 -6.45 5.45 -8.11
C GLY A 257 -7.07 5.60 -6.71
N GLN A 258 -6.56 6.48 -5.84
CA GLN A 258 -7.17 6.73 -4.53
C GLN A 258 -8.55 7.38 -4.65
N GLN A 259 -8.76 8.19 -5.68
CA GLN A 259 -10.06 8.82 -5.95
C GLN A 259 -11.07 7.87 -6.58
N GLY A 260 -10.62 6.91 -7.40
CA GLY A 260 -11.47 6.10 -8.25
C GLY A 260 -11.53 4.61 -7.92
N THR A 261 -10.58 4.06 -7.17
CA THR A 261 -10.53 2.62 -6.93
C THR A 261 -11.76 2.12 -6.21
N THR A 262 -12.35 1.08 -6.78
CA THR A 262 -13.41 0.28 -6.17
C THR A 262 -12.89 -1.13 -5.96
N ASN A 263 -13.03 -1.66 -4.74
CA ASN A 263 -12.73 -3.06 -4.43
C ASN A 263 -13.84 -3.59 -3.53
N VAL A 264 -14.85 -4.20 -4.14
CA VAL A 264 -16.04 -4.67 -3.46
C VAL A 264 -16.01 -6.19 -3.37
N SER A 265 -16.07 -6.72 -2.16
CA SER A 265 -16.27 -8.15 -1.90
C SER A 265 -17.67 -8.41 -1.37
N THR A 266 -18.29 -9.50 -1.81
CA THR A 266 -19.56 -9.94 -1.24
C THR A 266 -19.31 -10.73 0.03
N ARG A 267 -19.83 -10.26 1.15
CA ARG A 267 -19.84 -10.96 2.43
C ARG A 267 -21.25 -11.36 2.81
N LEU A 268 -21.38 -12.29 3.73
CA LEU A 268 -22.67 -12.85 4.18
C LEU A 268 -22.90 -12.60 5.69
N PRO A 269 -22.93 -11.34 6.18
CA PRO A 269 -23.33 -11.13 7.55
C PRO A 269 -24.80 -11.59 7.74
N ASN A 270 -25.01 -12.47 8.70
CA ASN A 270 -26.35 -13.03 9.00
C ASN A 270 -27.03 -13.74 7.81
N GLY A 271 -26.25 -14.29 6.87
CA GLY A 271 -26.78 -15.07 5.76
C GLY A 271 -27.35 -14.25 4.59
N PHE A 272 -27.15 -12.94 4.56
CA PHE A 272 -27.51 -12.08 3.43
C PHE A 272 -26.27 -11.68 2.64
N PRO A 273 -26.29 -11.78 1.29
CA PRO A 273 -25.19 -11.26 0.50
C PRO A 273 -25.22 -9.74 0.57
N VAL A 274 -24.16 -9.19 1.09
CA VAL A 274 -23.97 -7.75 1.15
C VAL A 274 -22.60 -7.40 0.58
N ALA A 275 -22.58 -6.40 -0.27
CA ALA A 275 -21.34 -5.84 -0.78
C ALA A 275 -20.62 -5.11 0.34
N THR A 276 -19.38 -5.51 0.63
CA THR A 276 -18.50 -4.78 1.54
C THR A 276 -17.25 -4.45 0.77
N GLY A 277 -16.85 -3.19 0.76
CA GLY A 277 -15.67 -2.83 0.01
C GLY A 277 -15.29 -1.37 0.08
N LEU A 278 -14.22 -1.07 -0.65
CA LEU A 278 -13.73 0.27 -0.90
C LEU A 278 -14.55 0.90 -2.02
N PHE A 279 -15.03 2.11 -1.76
CA PHE A 279 -15.81 2.90 -2.71
C PHE A 279 -15.12 4.26 -2.95
N PRO A 280 -15.22 4.83 -4.17
CA PRO A 280 -14.67 6.14 -4.47
C PRO A 280 -15.19 7.20 -3.51
N PRO A 281 -14.33 8.07 -2.93
CA PRO A 281 -14.77 9.10 -1.96
C PRO A 281 -15.83 10.04 -2.50
N ALA A 282 -15.72 10.47 -3.77
CA ALA A 282 -16.69 11.32 -4.43
C ALA A 282 -17.93 10.56 -4.94
N GLY A 283 -17.92 9.21 -4.86
CA GLY A 283 -19.02 8.38 -5.32
C GLY A 283 -20.24 8.43 -4.38
N PRO A 284 -21.44 8.13 -4.88
CA PRO A 284 -22.70 8.30 -4.13
C PRO A 284 -22.76 7.45 -2.86
N VAL A 285 -22.10 6.29 -2.83
CA VAL A 285 -22.08 5.37 -1.68
C VAL A 285 -21.28 5.97 -0.51
N ALA A 286 -20.04 6.37 -0.78
CA ALA A 286 -19.18 6.95 0.24
C ALA A 286 -19.66 8.33 0.69
N ALA A 287 -20.07 9.19 -0.25
CA ALA A 287 -20.63 10.52 0.04
C ALA A 287 -21.86 10.48 0.95
N ALA A 288 -22.75 9.49 0.78
CA ALA A 288 -23.91 9.30 1.66
C ALA A 288 -23.49 9.00 3.12
N LEU A 289 -22.30 8.45 3.34
CA LEU A 289 -21.75 8.16 4.67
C LEU A 289 -20.75 9.21 5.17
N GLY A 290 -20.67 10.35 4.46
CA GLY A 290 -19.89 11.52 4.90
C GLY A 290 -18.49 11.63 4.29
N ALA A 291 -18.18 10.85 3.25
CA ALA A 291 -16.97 11.07 2.47
C ALA A 291 -17.06 12.41 1.72
N VAL A 292 -15.91 13.03 1.54
CA VAL A 292 -15.71 14.24 0.74
C VAL A 292 -14.63 13.96 -0.31
N PRO A 293 -14.58 14.72 -1.41
CA PRO A 293 -13.46 14.64 -2.35
C PRO A 293 -12.12 14.80 -1.62
N LEU A 294 -11.12 14.02 -2.04
CA LEU A 294 -9.80 14.09 -1.43
C LEU A 294 -9.10 15.41 -1.79
N VAL A 295 -8.33 15.91 -0.84
CA VAL A 295 -7.43 17.06 -1.00
C VAL A 295 -5.97 16.62 -0.86
N PRO A 296 -4.98 17.41 -1.30
CA PRO A 296 -3.58 17.10 -1.08
C PRO A 296 -3.22 16.99 0.40
N GLU A 297 -2.43 15.99 0.74
CA GLU A 297 -1.71 15.95 2.02
C GLU A 297 -0.63 17.02 2.00
N LYS A 298 -0.43 17.71 3.11
CA LYS A 298 0.62 18.73 3.27
C LYS A 298 1.64 18.27 4.29
N SER A 299 2.90 18.59 4.07
CA SER A 299 3.94 18.24 5.03
C SER A 299 4.84 19.40 5.37
N THR A 300 5.30 19.41 6.63
CA THR A 300 6.41 20.22 7.11
C THR A 300 7.54 19.29 7.51
N ASN A 301 8.73 19.55 6.97
CA ASN A 301 9.88 18.68 7.13
C ASN A 301 11.03 19.45 7.76
N LEU A 302 11.58 18.95 8.85
CA LEU A 302 12.78 19.48 9.52
C LEU A 302 13.83 18.38 9.58
N THR A 303 15.05 18.68 9.15
CA THR A 303 16.19 17.77 9.29
C THR A 303 17.38 18.47 9.93
N PHE A 304 18.15 17.72 10.70
CA PHE A 304 19.43 18.17 11.25
C PHE A 304 20.41 16.98 11.27
N GLY A 305 21.61 17.18 10.73
CA GLY A 305 22.60 16.11 10.60
C GLY A 305 23.99 16.55 11.02
N LEU A 306 24.76 15.57 11.49
CA LEU A 306 26.20 15.63 11.73
C LEU A 306 26.90 14.65 10.80
N VAL A 307 27.88 15.11 10.06
CA VAL A 307 28.69 14.29 9.15
C VAL A 307 30.15 14.53 9.47
N GLY A 308 30.93 13.46 9.51
CA GLY A 308 32.37 13.62 9.71
C GLY A 308 33.12 12.33 9.81
N SER A 309 34.42 12.47 9.96
CA SER A 309 35.38 11.37 10.12
C SER A 309 36.14 11.49 11.43
N LEU A 310 36.28 10.39 12.15
CA LEU A 310 37.10 10.25 13.34
C LEU A 310 38.17 9.19 13.09
N ALA A 311 39.37 9.61 12.79
CA ALA A 311 40.43 8.76 12.23
C ALA A 311 39.89 8.09 10.92
N ASP A 312 39.77 6.76 10.91
CA ASP A 312 39.31 6.01 9.75
C ASP A 312 37.78 5.72 9.81
N LEU A 313 37.05 6.19 10.82
CA LEU A 313 35.61 6.00 10.95
C LEU A 313 34.85 7.15 10.30
N ASP A 314 34.15 6.90 9.21
CA ASP A 314 33.18 7.83 8.63
C ASP A 314 31.82 7.66 9.33
N LEU A 315 31.24 8.78 9.77
CA LEU A 315 30.00 8.81 10.55
C LEU A 315 29.04 9.85 10.00
N THR A 316 27.79 9.43 9.83
CA THR A 316 26.64 10.31 9.55
C THR A 316 25.56 10.03 10.57
N ILE A 317 25.02 11.09 11.19
CA ILE A 317 23.87 11.03 12.10
C ILE A 317 22.89 12.08 11.64
N ASP A 318 21.69 11.68 11.25
CA ASP A 318 20.62 12.57 10.85
C ASP A 318 19.40 12.38 11.75
N PHE A 319 18.86 13.48 12.23
CA PHE A 319 17.57 13.56 12.91
C PHE A 319 16.57 14.21 11.97
N TYR A 320 15.31 13.73 12.00
CA TYR A 320 14.25 14.32 11.20
C TYR A 320 12.92 14.34 11.96
N GLN A 321 12.11 15.32 11.61
CA GLN A 321 10.71 15.38 11.96
C GLN A 321 9.91 15.69 10.70
N ILE A 322 8.84 14.92 10.48
CA ILE A 322 7.93 15.05 9.35
C ILE A 322 6.52 15.11 9.91
N ASP A 323 5.91 16.29 9.83
CA ASP A 323 4.52 16.50 10.21
C ASP A 323 3.68 16.49 8.93
N ILE A 324 2.64 15.65 8.89
CA ILE A 324 1.73 15.52 7.75
C ILE A 324 0.34 15.92 8.19
N GLU A 325 -0.20 16.97 7.57
CA GLU A 325 -1.57 17.43 7.71
C GLU A 325 -2.45 16.77 6.64
N ASP A 326 -3.73 16.59 6.96
CA ASP A 326 -4.74 16.04 6.06
C ASP A 326 -4.32 14.67 5.47
N ARG A 327 -3.76 13.77 6.29
CA ARG A 327 -3.26 12.49 5.83
C ARG A 327 -4.35 11.66 5.17
N THR A 328 -4.09 11.17 3.96
CA THR A 328 -5.01 10.32 3.20
C THR A 328 -4.95 8.88 3.71
N GLN A 329 -6.04 8.40 4.28
CA GLN A 329 -6.15 7.06 4.85
C GLN A 329 -7.53 6.45 4.56
N ALA A 330 -7.58 5.13 4.39
CA ALA A 330 -8.85 4.43 4.33
C ALA A 330 -9.51 4.40 5.72
N VAL A 331 -10.79 4.76 5.79
CA VAL A 331 -11.56 4.67 7.04
C VAL A 331 -11.75 3.21 7.45
N SER A 332 -11.96 2.97 8.74
CA SER A 332 -12.45 1.66 9.20
C SER A 332 -13.82 1.36 8.62
N THR A 333 -14.10 0.09 8.35
CA THR A 333 -15.36 -0.32 7.71
C THR A 333 -16.58 0.23 8.42
N ARG A 334 -17.37 1.04 7.72
CA ARG A 334 -18.71 1.48 8.14
C ARG A 334 -19.69 0.36 7.87
N THR A 335 -20.06 -0.40 8.89
CA THR A 335 -21.06 -1.46 8.75
C THR A 335 -22.42 -0.90 8.36
N VAL A 336 -23.12 -1.63 7.50
CA VAL A 336 -24.47 -1.29 7.01
C VAL A 336 -25.38 -2.50 7.22
N SER A 337 -26.59 -2.29 7.74
CA SER A 337 -27.55 -3.36 7.98
C SER A 337 -28.98 -2.85 7.82
N THR A 338 -29.83 -3.65 7.20
CA THR A 338 -31.28 -3.39 7.12
C THR A 338 -32.03 -3.77 8.40
N ASP A 339 -31.36 -4.37 9.39
CA ASP A 339 -31.94 -4.73 10.67
C ASP A 339 -32.07 -3.49 11.58
N PRO A 340 -33.32 -3.07 11.94
CA PRO A 340 -33.53 -1.90 12.80
C PRO A 340 -32.87 -2.00 14.21
N THR A 341 -32.50 -3.21 14.62
CA THR A 341 -31.88 -3.45 15.94
C THR A 341 -30.35 -3.34 15.91
N SER A 342 -29.75 -3.16 14.72
CA SER A 342 -28.29 -3.14 14.54
C SER A 342 -27.62 -1.79 14.82
N GLY A 343 -28.34 -0.83 15.45
CA GLY A 343 -27.78 0.45 15.88
C GLY A 343 -27.22 1.29 14.73
N ASP A 344 -25.93 1.65 14.81
CA ASP A 344 -25.27 2.52 13.80
C ASP A 344 -25.29 1.91 12.38
N ALA A 345 -25.23 0.59 12.28
CA ALA A 345 -25.30 -0.07 10.98
C ALA A 345 -26.65 0.17 10.28
N TYR A 346 -27.74 0.23 11.04
CA TYR A 346 -29.07 0.60 10.51
C TYR A 346 -29.12 2.08 10.13
N GLN A 347 -28.51 2.98 10.94
CA GLN A 347 -28.44 4.41 10.60
C GLN A 347 -27.66 4.64 9.30
N ASN A 348 -26.58 3.89 9.08
CA ASN A 348 -25.82 3.95 7.83
C ASN A 348 -26.68 3.48 6.65
N TYR A 349 -27.46 2.40 6.79
CA TYR A 349 -28.42 1.99 5.77
C TYR A 349 -29.44 3.09 5.45
N LEU A 350 -30.01 3.74 6.48
CA LEU A 350 -30.98 4.81 6.28
C LEU A 350 -30.37 6.01 5.51
N LYS A 351 -29.11 6.35 5.77
CA LYS A 351 -28.39 7.40 5.03
C LYS A 351 -28.23 7.04 3.56
N LEU A 352 -27.80 5.80 3.26
CA LEU A 352 -27.69 5.32 1.87
C LEU A 352 -29.04 5.33 1.14
N ALA A 353 -30.10 4.85 1.79
CA ALA A 353 -31.43 4.84 1.25
C ALA A 353 -31.99 6.25 1.02
N ALA A 354 -31.78 7.17 1.96
CA ALA A 354 -32.21 8.58 1.83
C ALA A 354 -31.45 9.32 0.71
N ALA A 355 -30.20 8.98 0.48
CA ALA A 355 -29.40 9.49 -0.64
C ALA A 355 -29.79 8.86 -2.00
N GLY A 356 -30.71 7.91 -2.03
CA GLY A 356 -31.14 7.25 -3.24
C GLY A 356 -30.11 6.30 -3.85
N VAL A 357 -29.18 5.78 -3.04
CA VAL A 357 -28.14 4.84 -3.51
C VAL A 357 -28.81 3.56 -4.03
N PRO A 358 -28.60 3.20 -5.32
CA PRO A 358 -29.15 1.96 -5.86
C PRO A 358 -28.61 0.75 -5.10
N GLY A 359 -29.48 -0.19 -4.73
CA GLY A 359 -29.07 -1.39 -4.01
C GLY A 359 -28.58 -1.15 -2.58
N ALA A 360 -28.94 -0.04 -1.92
CA ALA A 360 -28.56 0.25 -0.53
C ALA A 360 -28.81 -0.91 0.44
N ASN A 361 -29.84 -1.71 0.20
CA ASN A 361 -30.20 -2.89 0.98
C ASN A 361 -29.26 -4.10 0.76
N THR A 362 -28.39 -4.04 -0.24
CA THR A 362 -27.37 -5.08 -0.53
C THR A 362 -25.96 -4.65 -0.15
N ILE A 363 -25.79 -3.48 0.47
CA ILE A 363 -24.52 -2.98 0.99
C ILE A 363 -24.43 -3.38 2.47
N GLY A 364 -23.31 -4.00 2.87
CA GLY A 364 -23.07 -4.44 4.25
C GLY A 364 -21.88 -3.78 4.91
N GLY A 365 -21.05 -3.10 4.14
CA GLY A 365 -19.92 -2.36 4.67
C GLY A 365 -19.30 -1.45 3.62
N VAL A 366 -18.88 -0.27 4.06
CA VAL A 366 -18.32 0.77 3.21
C VAL A 366 -17.00 1.24 3.80
N LEU A 367 -15.96 1.18 2.99
CA LEU A 367 -14.68 1.86 3.20
C LEU A 367 -14.53 2.94 2.13
N TYR A 368 -13.78 3.97 2.43
CA TYR A 368 -13.38 5.00 1.46
C TYR A 368 -12.11 5.68 1.98
N PHE A 369 -11.37 6.30 1.10
CA PHE A 369 -10.27 7.18 1.48
C PHE A 369 -10.80 8.52 1.97
N THR A 370 -10.09 9.10 2.93
CA THR A 370 -10.41 10.43 3.49
C THR A 370 -9.14 11.13 3.91
N ASN A 371 -9.16 12.46 3.93
CA ASN A 371 -8.19 13.30 4.62
C ASN A 371 -8.77 13.61 6.00
N GLY A 372 -8.36 12.87 7.02
CA GLY A 372 -9.11 12.89 8.27
C GLY A 372 -8.35 13.27 9.51
N PHE A 373 -7.03 13.20 9.48
CA PHE A 373 -6.19 13.43 10.65
C PHE A 373 -4.75 13.75 10.25
N ASP A 374 -4.01 14.29 11.21
CA ASP A 374 -2.63 14.69 11.09
C ASP A 374 -1.73 13.68 11.82
N THR A 375 -0.49 13.57 11.36
CA THR A 375 0.50 12.67 11.97
C THR A 375 1.85 13.35 12.06
N SER A 376 2.61 13.00 13.08
CA SER A 376 4.01 13.40 13.26
C SER A 376 4.90 12.17 13.30
N THR A 377 5.95 12.19 12.49
CA THR A 377 6.98 11.16 12.49
C THR A 377 8.30 11.79 12.90
N LYS A 378 8.94 11.24 13.93
CA LYS A 378 10.29 11.62 14.36
C LYS A 378 11.22 10.45 14.13
N GLY A 379 12.44 10.73 13.70
CA GLY A 379 13.38 9.65 13.44
C GLY A 379 14.83 10.08 13.53
N MET A 380 15.69 9.04 13.53
CA MET A 380 17.13 9.17 13.55
C MET A 380 17.74 8.08 12.67
N ASP A 381 18.63 8.49 11.79
CA ASP A 381 19.47 7.61 10.99
C ASP A 381 20.93 7.74 11.38
N ILE A 382 21.60 6.61 11.61
CA ILE A 382 23.05 6.55 11.87
C ILE A 382 23.66 5.63 10.81
N VAL A 383 24.65 6.15 10.08
CA VAL A 383 25.49 5.34 9.19
C VAL A 383 26.93 5.52 9.60
N ALA A 384 27.60 4.40 9.86
CA ALA A 384 29.01 4.37 10.23
C ALA A 384 29.75 3.38 9.34
N THR A 385 30.84 3.82 8.72
CA THR A 385 31.71 2.98 7.88
C THR A 385 33.12 3.02 8.42
N TYR A 386 33.70 1.85 8.64
CA TYR A 386 35.02 1.69 9.18
C TYR A 386 35.85 0.69 8.37
N PRO A 387 36.95 1.10 7.71
CA PRO A 387 37.92 0.20 7.08
C PRO A 387 38.78 -0.49 8.16
N LEU A 388 38.33 -1.68 8.60
CA LEU A 388 39.04 -2.46 9.63
C LEU A 388 40.46 -2.81 9.20
N THR A 389 40.65 -3.06 7.91
CA THR A 389 41.92 -3.24 7.21
C THR A 389 41.81 -2.76 5.78
N ASP A 390 42.91 -2.67 5.02
CA ASP A 390 42.92 -2.30 3.59
C ASP A 390 41.96 -3.17 2.72
N VAL A 391 41.60 -4.37 3.20
CA VAL A 391 40.75 -5.35 2.48
C VAL A 391 39.47 -5.68 3.22
N THR A 392 39.23 -5.11 4.40
CA THR A 392 38.03 -5.39 5.20
C THR A 392 37.30 -4.10 5.56
N ASN A 393 36.05 -4.00 5.18
CA ASN A 393 35.22 -2.87 5.51
C ASN A 393 34.00 -3.31 6.33
N ILE A 394 33.63 -2.52 7.35
CA ILE A 394 32.44 -2.72 8.17
C ILE A 394 31.57 -1.49 8.01
N THR A 395 30.30 -1.70 7.72
CA THR A 395 29.27 -0.65 7.69
C THR A 395 28.14 -1.00 8.64
N ALA A 396 27.78 -0.07 9.50
CA ALA A 396 26.59 -0.13 10.34
C ALA A 396 25.59 0.93 9.87
N ALA A 397 24.34 0.53 9.64
CA ALA A 397 23.23 1.44 9.38
C ALA A 397 22.13 1.15 10.40
N ILE A 398 21.73 2.16 11.15
CA ILE A 398 20.71 2.07 12.20
C ILE A 398 19.67 3.13 11.93
N ASN A 399 18.42 2.72 11.89
CA ASN A 399 17.26 3.62 11.79
C ASN A 399 16.38 3.43 13.04
N TRP A 400 15.95 4.53 13.57
CA TRP A 400 14.86 4.62 14.54
C TRP A 400 13.84 5.62 14.03
N ASN A 401 12.56 5.26 14.07
CA ASN A 401 11.47 6.18 13.81
C ASN A 401 10.26 5.86 14.68
N ASP A 402 9.47 6.88 14.93
CA ASP A 402 8.24 6.81 15.69
C ASP A 402 7.20 7.70 15.02
N THR A 403 6.01 7.15 14.78
CA THR A 403 4.91 7.86 14.12
C THR A 403 3.69 7.84 15.02
N GLU A 404 3.19 9.02 15.35
CA GLU A 404 2.04 9.23 16.22
C GLU A 404 0.98 10.08 15.51
N PHE A 405 -0.27 9.97 15.96
CA PHE A 405 -1.30 10.94 15.57
C PHE A 405 -1.05 12.27 16.24
N ASP A 406 -1.08 13.34 15.45
CA ASP A 406 -1.05 14.75 15.95
C ASP A 406 -2.47 15.32 16.11
N SER A 407 -3.47 14.63 15.58
CA SER A 407 -4.88 14.92 15.78
C SER A 407 -5.42 14.30 17.07
N SER A 408 -6.47 14.93 17.65
CA SER A 408 -7.11 14.40 18.86
C SER A 408 -7.72 13.02 18.63
N THR A 409 -7.73 12.17 19.67
CA THR A 409 -8.35 10.83 19.63
C THR A 409 -9.82 10.88 19.19
N GLU A 410 -10.56 11.96 19.55
CA GLU A 410 -11.93 12.15 19.09
C GLU A 410 -12.01 12.35 17.56
N GLN A 411 -11.09 13.11 17.00
CA GLN A 411 -11.03 13.35 15.56
C GLN A 411 -10.67 12.06 14.81
N VAL A 412 -9.58 11.41 15.21
CA VAL A 412 -9.14 10.14 14.62
C VAL A 412 -10.23 9.07 14.73
N GLY A 413 -10.94 9.02 15.86
CA GLY A 413 -12.02 8.08 16.11
C GLY A 413 -13.26 8.25 15.21
N LYS A 414 -13.38 9.37 14.49
CA LYS A 414 -14.42 9.53 13.46
C LYS A 414 -14.15 8.67 12.23
N PHE A 415 -12.90 8.33 11.98
CA PHE A 415 -12.44 7.63 10.79
C PHE A 415 -11.90 6.23 11.10
N LEU A 416 -11.12 6.06 12.16
CA LEU A 416 -10.49 4.82 12.55
C LEU A 416 -11.08 4.31 13.88
N ASN A 417 -11.36 3.01 13.93
CA ASN A 417 -11.70 2.37 15.20
C ASN A 417 -10.45 2.23 16.10
N VAL A 418 -10.63 1.87 17.35
CA VAL A 418 -9.54 1.79 18.35
C VAL A 418 -8.44 0.81 17.96
N GLU A 419 -8.78 -0.28 17.29
CA GLU A 419 -7.81 -1.28 16.80
C GLU A 419 -6.94 -0.68 15.69
N SER A 420 -7.57 -0.06 14.70
CA SER A 420 -6.84 0.59 13.58
C SER A 420 -5.97 1.75 14.05
N GLN A 421 -6.39 2.50 15.09
CA GLN A 421 -5.57 3.54 15.70
C GLN A 421 -4.34 2.94 16.36
N TYR A 422 -4.53 1.89 17.15
CA TYR A 422 -3.43 1.21 17.83
C TYR A 422 -2.42 0.63 16.83
N ASP A 423 -2.91 -0.08 15.82
CA ASP A 423 -2.05 -0.70 14.80
C ASP A 423 -1.28 0.33 13.97
N PHE A 424 -1.88 1.51 13.72
CA PHE A 424 -1.20 2.58 13.01
C PHE A 424 0.08 3.04 13.73
N GLU A 425 0.04 3.15 15.06
CA GLU A 425 1.16 3.64 15.87
C GLU A 425 2.14 2.54 16.30
N ASN A 426 1.69 1.26 16.38
CA ASN A 426 2.48 0.21 17.04
C ASN A 426 2.83 -0.98 16.14
N PHE A 427 2.22 -1.07 14.95
CA PHE A 427 2.38 -2.24 14.09
C PHE A 427 3.77 -2.35 13.45
N MET A 428 4.39 -1.23 13.12
CA MET A 428 5.74 -1.22 12.55
C MET A 428 6.78 -1.11 13.65
N SER A 429 7.86 -1.90 13.54
CA SER A 429 8.99 -1.79 14.45
C SER A 429 9.66 -0.43 14.35
N ASN A 430 9.88 0.22 15.50
CA ASN A 430 10.56 1.52 15.58
C ASN A 430 12.07 1.42 15.34
N TRP A 431 12.67 0.22 15.43
CA TRP A 431 14.11 0.02 15.26
C TRP A 431 14.42 -0.94 14.12
N ARG A 432 15.35 -0.52 13.26
CA ARG A 432 15.89 -1.36 12.22
C ARG A 432 17.41 -1.13 12.11
N SER A 433 18.19 -2.20 12.01
CA SER A 433 19.64 -2.09 11.89
C SER A 433 20.22 -3.08 10.91
N ASN A 434 21.27 -2.68 10.21
CA ASN A 434 22.04 -3.54 9.32
C ASN A 434 23.53 -3.38 9.63
N PHE A 435 24.21 -4.48 9.91
CA PHE A 435 25.66 -4.54 10.09
C PHE A 435 26.23 -5.39 8.95
N THR A 436 27.03 -4.78 8.09
CA THR A 436 27.61 -5.44 6.92
C THR A 436 29.11 -5.44 7.01
N MET A 437 29.72 -6.60 6.89
CA MET A 437 31.18 -6.76 6.73
C MET A 437 31.47 -7.24 5.30
N THR A 438 32.37 -6.57 4.62
CA THR A 438 32.92 -6.99 3.33
C THR A 438 34.42 -7.25 3.49
N HIS A 439 34.88 -8.39 3.00
CA HIS A 439 36.30 -8.78 3.02
C HIS A 439 36.73 -9.23 1.63
N ILE A 440 37.86 -8.74 1.16
CA ILE A 440 38.39 -9.02 -0.18
C ILE A 440 39.70 -9.77 -0.05
N ILE A 441 39.82 -10.92 -0.71
CA ILE A 441 41.03 -11.74 -0.80
C ILE A 441 41.29 -11.94 -2.30
N ASP A 442 42.22 -11.20 -2.85
CA ASP A 442 42.49 -11.18 -4.29
C ASP A 442 41.20 -11.01 -5.10
N ASP A 443 40.81 -12.01 -5.89
CA ASP A 443 39.60 -12.01 -6.71
C ASP A 443 38.31 -12.45 -5.97
N LEU A 444 38.42 -12.85 -4.70
CA LEU A 444 37.32 -13.30 -3.87
C LEU A 444 36.81 -12.18 -2.97
N ARG A 445 35.52 -11.86 -3.08
CA ARG A 445 34.81 -10.95 -2.17
C ARG A 445 33.85 -11.75 -1.30
N LEU A 446 34.00 -11.64 0.01
CA LEU A 446 33.09 -12.19 1.00
C LEU A 446 32.23 -11.07 1.59
N LEU A 447 30.94 -11.35 1.81
CA LEU A 447 30.03 -10.46 2.49
C LEU A 447 29.28 -11.23 3.58
N ALA A 448 29.20 -10.64 4.76
CA ALA A 448 28.34 -11.06 5.84
C ALA A 448 27.48 -9.88 6.28
N ARG A 449 26.16 -10.07 6.40
CA ARG A 449 25.23 -9.05 6.88
C ARG A 449 24.41 -9.62 8.02
N ALA A 450 24.30 -8.86 9.11
CA ALA A 450 23.34 -9.09 10.18
C ALA A 450 22.30 -7.96 10.15
N SER A 451 21.04 -8.30 9.94
CA SER A 451 19.90 -7.37 9.94
C SER A 451 19.06 -7.61 11.18
N TYR A 452 18.73 -6.55 11.91
CA TYR A 452 17.85 -6.57 13.07
C TYR A 452 16.58 -5.81 12.79
N TYR A 453 15.45 -6.40 13.15
CA TYR A 453 14.15 -5.76 13.24
C TYR A 453 13.72 -5.77 14.71
N GLY A 454 13.33 -4.62 15.25
CA GLY A 454 12.90 -4.50 16.63
C GLY A 454 11.52 -5.13 16.86
N GLU A 455 11.06 -5.04 18.09
CA GLU A 455 9.71 -5.49 18.47
C GLU A 455 8.61 -4.70 17.76
N SER A 456 7.45 -5.32 17.61
CA SER A 456 6.22 -4.70 17.08
C SER A 456 4.99 -5.27 17.77
N GLU A 457 3.87 -4.57 17.65
CA GLU A 457 2.63 -4.99 18.29
C GLU A 457 1.48 -4.93 17.27
N ASN A 458 0.54 -5.87 17.36
CA ASN A 458 -0.65 -5.91 16.53
C ASN A 458 -1.87 -6.12 17.42
N SER A 459 -2.93 -5.36 17.18
CA SER A 459 -4.21 -5.60 17.80
C SER A 459 -4.90 -6.79 17.15
N ASN A 460 -5.36 -7.72 17.96
CA ASN A 460 -6.15 -8.84 17.49
C ASN A 460 -7.64 -8.53 17.59
N ARG A 461 -8.31 -8.73 16.49
CA ARG A 461 -9.68 -8.28 16.21
C ARG A 461 -10.77 -8.75 17.16
N ASN A 462 -10.52 -9.54 18.22
CA ASN A 462 -11.64 -9.97 19.07
C ASN A 462 -11.22 -10.69 20.36
N PRO A 463 -11.64 -10.21 21.54
CA PRO A 463 -12.16 -8.88 21.83
C PRO A 463 -11.03 -7.87 22.08
N TRP A 464 -11.22 -6.62 21.76
CA TRP A 464 -10.33 -5.53 22.18
C TRP A 464 -10.34 -5.40 23.73
N PRO A 465 -9.20 -5.18 24.39
CA PRO A 465 -7.83 -5.08 23.85
C PRO A 465 -7.11 -6.45 23.87
N ASN A 466 -7.00 -7.09 22.75
CA ASN A 466 -6.21 -8.31 22.60
C ASN A 466 -5.00 -7.99 21.72
N ILE A 467 -3.89 -7.63 22.37
CA ILE A 467 -2.66 -7.18 21.70
C ILE A 467 -1.67 -8.34 21.68
N GLN A 468 -1.16 -8.66 20.51
CA GLN A 468 -0.04 -9.55 20.36
C GLN A 468 1.24 -8.75 20.17
N LYS A 469 2.27 -9.09 20.95
CA LYS A 469 3.62 -8.58 20.84
C LYS A 469 4.47 -9.58 20.07
N TYR A 470 5.27 -9.06 19.17
CA TYR A 470 6.24 -9.81 18.38
C TYR A 470 7.64 -9.36 18.78
N ASP A 471 8.46 -10.29 19.22
CA ASP A 471 9.84 -10.01 19.60
C ASP A 471 10.69 -9.61 18.38
N GLY A 472 11.72 -8.81 18.64
CA GLY A 472 12.69 -8.46 17.61
C GLY A 472 13.52 -9.67 17.16
N ALA A 473 13.92 -9.68 15.88
CA ALA A 473 14.65 -10.79 15.28
C ALA A 473 15.89 -10.36 14.50
N TRP A 474 16.87 -11.26 14.45
CA TRP A 474 18.09 -11.12 13.67
C TRP A 474 18.09 -12.06 12.47
N PHE A 475 18.50 -11.53 11.31
CA PHE A 475 18.68 -12.28 10.06
C PHE A 475 20.12 -12.18 9.61
N ILE A 476 20.69 -13.31 9.19
CA ILE A 476 22.07 -13.37 8.72
C ILE A 476 22.07 -13.73 7.24
N ASP A 477 22.74 -12.88 6.44
CA ASP A 477 22.99 -13.12 5.02
C ASP A 477 24.49 -13.34 4.80
N LEU A 478 24.81 -14.29 3.93
CA LEU A 478 26.20 -14.58 3.55
C LEU A 478 26.30 -14.65 2.01
N GLU A 479 27.35 -14.03 1.47
CA GLU A 479 27.63 -14.09 0.02
C GLU A 479 29.14 -14.25 -0.21
N ALA A 480 29.48 -15.04 -1.21
CA ALA A 480 30.83 -15.15 -1.76
C ALA A 480 30.80 -14.91 -3.27
N SER A 481 31.58 -13.95 -3.74
CA SER A 481 31.70 -13.58 -5.16
C SER A 481 33.14 -13.73 -5.61
N TYR A 482 33.38 -14.50 -6.67
CA TYR A 482 34.69 -14.71 -7.26
C TYR A 482 34.77 -14.16 -8.69
N GLN A 483 35.75 -13.29 -8.94
CA GLN A 483 36.03 -12.73 -10.28
C GLN A 483 36.87 -13.73 -11.06
N LEU A 484 36.28 -14.43 -12.03
CA LEU A 484 36.98 -15.42 -12.85
C LEU A 484 37.96 -14.77 -13.83
N ASN A 485 37.59 -13.65 -14.40
CA ASN A 485 38.37 -12.81 -15.31
C ASN A 485 37.66 -11.45 -15.46
N ASP A 486 38.17 -10.55 -16.29
CA ASP A 486 37.62 -9.20 -16.47
C ASP A 486 36.14 -9.20 -16.90
N MET A 487 35.66 -10.27 -17.55
CA MET A 487 34.31 -10.38 -18.06
C MET A 487 33.36 -11.09 -17.09
N PHE A 488 33.76 -12.15 -16.41
CA PHE A 488 32.88 -13.04 -15.67
C PHE A 488 33.12 -13.02 -14.17
N ARG A 489 32.00 -12.92 -13.42
CA ARG A 489 31.94 -13.08 -11.96
C ARG A 489 30.93 -14.14 -11.60
N ILE A 490 31.29 -15.03 -10.68
CA ILE A 490 30.37 -16.02 -10.08
C ILE A 490 30.11 -15.62 -8.64
N THR A 491 28.84 -15.62 -8.25
CA THR A 491 28.39 -15.34 -6.89
C THR A 491 27.55 -16.49 -6.38
N VAL A 492 27.79 -16.91 -5.15
CA VAL A 492 26.91 -17.81 -4.39
C VAL A 492 26.53 -17.14 -3.09
N GLY A 493 25.28 -17.29 -2.66
CA GLY A 493 24.84 -16.62 -1.43
C GLY A 493 23.63 -17.30 -0.82
N GLY A 494 23.37 -16.92 0.42
CA GLY A 494 22.16 -17.27 1.15
C GLY A 494 21.67 -16.05 1.92
N ARG A 495 20.38 -15.81 1.85
CA ARG A 495 19.68 -14.87 2.73
C ARG A 495 19.03 -15.64 3.86
N ASN A 496 19.02 -15.02 5.04
CA ASN A 496 18.47 -15.64 6.24
C ASN A 496 19.01 -17.07 6.42
N VAL A 497 20.34 -17.23 6.38
CA VAL A 497 20.99 -18.57 6.47
C VAL A 497 20.76 -19.24 7.82
N GLY A 498 20.30 -18.50 8.84
CA GLY A 498 19.85 -19.01 10.12
C GLY A 498 18.47 -19.68 10.08
N ASP A 499 17.74 -19.58 8.97
CA ASP A 499 16.39 -20.08 8.80
C ASP A 499 15.41 -19.53 9.86
N GLU A 500 15.55 -18.26 10.21
CA GLU A 500 14.70 -17.58 11.17
C GLU A 500 13.34 -17.26 10.54
N TYR A 501 12.29 -17.35 11.35
CA TYR A 501 10.91 -17.08 10.95
C TYR A 501 10.31 -16.00 11.87
N PRO A 502 9.28 -15.27 11.39
CA PRO A 502 8.49 -14.42 12.27
C PRO A 502 7.88 -15.23 13.41
N GLU A 503 7.57 -14.57 14.51
CA GLU A 503 6.82 -15.19 15.59
C GLU A 503 5.42 -15.60 15.10
N LYS A 504 4.93 -16.76 15.55
CA LYS A 504 3.62 -17.25 15.15
C LYS A 504 2.52 -16.39 15.74
N ASP A 505 1.55 -16.07 14.91
CA ASP A 505 0.34 -15.41 15.37
C ASP A 505 -0.49 -16.36 16.25
N ALA A 506 -0.70 -16.01 17.51
CA ALA A 506 -1.45 -16.84 18.46
C ALA A 506 -2.94 -16.96 18.10
N ILE A 507 -3.46 -16.08 17.23
CA ILE A 507 -4.88 -15.98 16.88
C ILE A 507 -5.14 -16.29 15.41
N SER A 508 -4.12 -16.63 14.62
CA SER A 508 -4.24 -16.98 13.20
C SER A 508 -5.21 -18.15 12.94
N ASP A 509 -5.45 -18.99 13.94
CA ASP A 509 -6.41 -20.09 13.87
C ASP A 509 -7.87 -19.63 13.64
N TYR A 510 -8.18 -18.35 13.88
CA TYR A 510 -9.51 -17.79 13.66
C TYR A 510 -9.78 -17.31 12.25
N CYS A 511 -8.76 -17.03 11.47
CA CYS A 511 -8.93 -16.60 10.09
C CYS A 511 -7.92 -17.26 9.16
N CYS A 512 -8.46 -17.98 8.19
CA CYS A 512 -7.78 -18.25 6.93
C CYS A 512 -6.57 -19.22 6.99
N GLY A 513 -6.32 -19.89 8.12
CA GLY A 513 -5.23 -20.86 8.28
C GLY A 513 -3.82 -20.25 8.18
N ARG A 514 -3.65 -18.98 8.50
CA ARG A 514 -2.34 -18.33 8.53
C ARG A 514 -1.57 -18.75 9.77
N VAL A 515 -0.27 -18.95 9.61
CA VAL A 515 0.64 -19.27 10.73
C VAL A 515 1.26 -18.00 11.29
N TYR A 516 1.49 -16.99 10.46
CA TYR A 516 2.13 -15.73 10.79
C TYR A 516 1.19 -14.56 10.58
N GLY A 517 1.39 -13.47 11.31
CA GLY A 517 0.62 -12.25 11.17
C GLY A 517 0.64 -11.71 9.74
N SER A 518 -0.51 -11.22 9.25
CA SER A 518 -0.66 -10.75 7.86
C SER A 518 0.22 -9.55 7.54
N GLY A 519 0.68 -8.84 8.53
CA GLY A 519 1.52 -7.66 8.42
C GLY A 519 2.95 -7.89 8.87
N SER A 520 3.39 -9.14 9.01
CA SER A 520 4.80 -9.39 9.33
C SER A 520 5.70 -8.71 8.31
N TYR A 521 6.57 -7.83 8.78
CA TYR A 521 7.62 -7.19 7.98
C TYR A 521 8.84 -8.10 7.74
N MET A 522 8.82 -9.30 8.30
CA MET A 522 9.84 -10.32 8.13
C MET A 522 9.40 -11.31 7.04
N ASP A 523 10.35 -11.77 6.24
CA ASP A 523 10.09 -12.81 5.25
C ASP A 523 9.75 -14.14 5.95
N TRP A 524 8.63 -14.71 5.61
CA TRP A 524 8.13 -15.99 6.14
C TRP A 524 8.56 -17.21 5.33
N GLN A 525 9.37 -16.99 4.28
CA GLN A 525 9.87 -18.09 3.44
C GLN A 525 11.09 -18.81 4.04
N GLY A 526 11.68 -18.25 5.11
CA GLY A 526 12.87 -18.81 5.73
C GLY A 526 14.13 -18.59 4.88
N ALA A 527 15.06 -19.54 4.96
CA ALA A 527 16.32 -19.44 4.25
C ALA A 527 16.18 -19.52 2.74
N TYR A 528 16.86 -18.65 2.00
CA TYR A 528 16.89 -18.61 0.55
C TYR A 528 18.33 -18.66 0.04
N TYR A 529 18.64 -19.61 -0.85
CA TYR A 529 19.98 -19.77 -1.44
C TYR A 529 19.96 -19.49 -2.92
N TYR A 530 21.02 -18.86 -3.44
CA TYR A 530 21.12 -18.49 -4.85
C TYR A 530 22.52 -18.63 -5.43
N GLY A 531 22.57 -18.80 -6.75
CA GLY A 531 23.78 -18.66 -7.56
C GLY A 531 23.54 -17.67 -8.69
N ARG A 532 24.54 -16.82 -8.96
CA ARG A 532 24.47 -15.79 -10.01
C ARG A 532 25.77 -15.78 -10.81
N ILE A 533 25.63 -15.66 -12.13
CA ILE A 533 26.76 -15.38 -13.03
C ILE A 533 26.52 -14.00 -13.63
N SER A 534 27.49 -13.11 -13.49
CA SER A 534 27.47 -11.77 -14.10
C SER A 534 28.53 -11.71 -15.20
N ALA A 535 28.18 -11.11 -16.35
CA ALA A 535 29.08 -10.87 -17.46
C ALA A 535 29.05 -9.37 -17.82
N ASN A 536 30.23 -8.75 -17.88
CA ASN A 536 30.41 -7.38 -18.33
C ASN A 536 31.12 -7.43 -19.70
N PHE A 537 30.51 -6.80 -20.73
CA PHE A 537 30.99 -6.81 -22.11
C PHE A 537 31.58 -5.45 -22.49
#